data_f31150e69bf64081f4ed7415d75db290
#
_entry.id   f31150e69bf64081f4ed7415d75db290
#
_cell.length_a   1.000
_cell.length_b   1.000
_cell.length_c   1.000
_cell.angle_alpha   90.00
_cell.angle_beta   90.00
_cell.angle_gamma   90.00
#
_symmetry.space_group_name_H-M   'P 1'
#
loop_
_entity.id
_entity.type
_entity.pdbx_description
1 polymer ?
#
loop_
_entity_poly.entity_id
_entity_poly.type
_entity_poly.pdbx_seq_one_letter_code
_entity_poly.pdbx_strand_id
1 'polypeptide(L)'
;MATAFAQSMRALAADRGRWALASLIVILVLLGGWGAWFVCARVAIYEVTRTARLEVDQAVHPIATPVSGRVVVTHLVVGHDVQAGEVLVELDAAAFRLQHEEARQWSTALTAQRQARRQEIVAEEAAQQDERQAARTALAEARARQREAEVAFQAAAAQADVFARLHARGLAPQLDLLRTRAEAERTRAAADTLRLAVSRLEHEQRTKDSDRTARLTQFHRELTRLDGDIRTTEATLARLDHGIEQTRMRAPIVGRLGAVADVQPGAVVHQGDTLGVVLPVGALRVVAHFLPAVALGRVQPGQPARLRLEGFPWAQYGSVAATVSSVANEARDGMIRVELSLIPEALTAIPLQHGLPGTVEVEVERVSPATLVLRGVGQRLGVSSRDAVTAQSREGIP
;
A
#
# COMPACT_ATOMS: atom_id res chain seq x y z
N MET A 1 -101.34 29.80 53.87
CA MET A 1 -100.50 29.54 52.64
C MET A 1 -99.02 29.88 52.83
N ALA A 2 -98.45 29.97 54.04
CA ALA A 2 -97.02 30.33 54.23
C ALA A 2 -96.10 29.18 54.56
N THR A 3 -96.56 27.95 54.74
CA THR A 3 -95.77 26.76 55.12
C THR A 3 -95.21 25.97 53.92
N ALA A 4 -95.80 26.03 52.74
CA ALA A 4 -95.37 25.30 51.53
C ALA A 4 -94.11 25.95 50.87
N PHE A 5 -94.01 27.28 50.96
CA PHE A 5 -92.85 27.99 50.38
C PHE A 5 -91.54 27.79 51.14
N ALA A 6 -91.62 27.63 52.46
CA ALA A 6 -90.43 27.41 53.30
C ALA A 6 -89.90 25.99 53.16
N GLN A 7 -90.69 24.99 52.76
CA GLN A 7 -90.24 23.62 52.52
C GLN A 7 -89.60 23.46 51.14
N SER A 8 -90.09 24.16 50.11
CA SER A 8 -89.46 24.14 48.77
C SER A 8 -88.12 24.84 48.73
N MET A 9 -87.94 25.89 49.53
CA MET A 9 -86.63 26.58 49.66
C MET A 9 -85.59 25.73 50.40
N ARG A 10 -86.02 24.87 51.38
CA ARG A 10 -85.09 23.93 52.06
C ARG A 10 -84.73 22.73 51.16
N ALA A 11 -85.60 22.27 50.32
CA ALA A 11 -85.29 21.18 49.34
C ALA A 11 -84.32 21.65 48.26
N LEU A 12 -84.45 22.90 47.77
CA LEU A 12 -83.54 23.52 46.83
C LEU A 12 -82.10 23.80 47.43
N ALA A 13 -82.10 24.12 48.77
CA ALA A 13 -80.81 24.32 49.45
C ALA A 13 -80.08 22.99 49.76
N ALA A 14 -80.83 21.88 50.01
CA ALA A 14 -80.25 20.55 50.26
C ALA A 14 -79.67 19.90 48.98
N ASP A 15 -80.25 20.19 47.81
CA ASP A 15 -79.84 19.63 46.57
C ASP A 15 -78.54 20.29 46.04
N ARG A 16 -78.29 21.55 46.35
CA ARG A 16 -77.01 22.27 46.02
C ARG A 16 -75.77 21.67 46.69
N GLY A 17 -75.94 21.09 47.89
CA GLY A 17 -74.83 20.45 48.60
C GLY A 17 -74.31 19.18 47.91
N ARG A 18 -75.22 18.39 47.35
CA ARG A 18 -74.83 17.12 46.67
C ARG A 18 -74.18 17.41 45.30
N TRP A 19 -74.65 18.37 44.56
CA TRP A 19 -74.07 18.83 43.30
C TRP A 19 -72.73 19.56 43.50
N ALA A 20 -72.64 20.36 44.56
CA ALA A 20 -71.36 21.01 44.94
C ALA A 20 -70.30 19.97 45.38
N LEU A 21 -70.72 18.93 46.13
CA LEU A 21 -69.83 17.84 46.51
C LEU A 21 -69.43 16.98 45.28
N ALA A 22 -70.39 16.68 44.40
CA ALA A 22 -70.10 15.95 43.16
C ALA A 22 -69.14 16.73 42.22
N SER A 23 -69.36 18.06 42.10
CA SER A 23 -68.47 18.93 41.31
C SER A 23 -67.09 19.06 41.94
N LEU A 24 -67.03 19.11 43.28
CA LEU A 24 -65.73 19.12 43.99
C LEU A 24 -64.97 17.81 43.77
N ILE A 25 -65.65 16.65 43.82
CA ILE A 25 -64.98 15.32 43.55
C ILE A 25 -64.54 15.25 42.10
N VAL A 26 -65.35 15.70 41.15
CA VAL A 26 -64.94 15.72 39.71
C VAL A 26 -63.77 16.64 39.52
N ILE A 27 -63.73 17.82 40.12
CA ILE A 27 -62.54 18.72 40.04
C ILE A 27 -61.31 18.08 40.68
N LEU A 28 -61.41 17.38 41.79
CA LEU A 28 -60.31 16.72 42.50
C LEU A 28 -59.79 15.53 41.68
N VAL A 29 -60.71 14.76 41.04
CA VAL A 29 -60.32 13.68 40.12
C VAL A 29 -59.63 14.22 38.88
N LEU A 30 -60.10 15.29 38.29
CA LEU A 30 -59.50 15.95 37.14
C LEU A 30 -58.16 16.55 37.50
N LEU A 31 -58.02 17.25 38.63
CA LEU A 31 -56.74 17.78 39.12
C LEU A 31 -55.80 16.67 39.49
N GLY A 32 -56.25 15.58 40.12
CA GLY A 32 -55.41 14.39 40.41
C GLY A 32 -54.97 13.70 39.16
N GLY A 33 -55.86 13.49 38.20
CA GLY A 33 -55.53 12.92 36.88
C GLY A 33 -54.55 13.79 36.08
N TRP A 34 -54.77 15.12 36.08
CA TRP A 34 -53.86 16.06 35.44
C TRP A 34 -52.51 16.13 36.14
N GLY A 35 -52.47 16.13 37.49
CA GLY A 35 -51.27 16.08 38.27
C GLY A 35 -50.48 14.78 38.05
N ALA A 36 -51.18 13.63 38.02
CA ALA A 36 -50.54 12.35 37.69
C ALA A 36 -49.99 12.36 36.26
N TRP A 37 -50.73 12.88 35.28
CA TRP A 37 -50.23 13.02 33.89
C TRP A 37 -49.01 13.97 33.85
N PHE A 38 -49.04 15.09 34.56
CA PHE A 38 -47.99 16.09 34.61
C PHE A 38 -46.66 15.53 35.19
N VAL A 39 -46.75 14.55 36.09
CA VAL A 39 -45.58 13.88 36.69
C VAL A 39 -45.14 12.64 35.88
N CYS A 40 -46.14 11.85 35.38
CA CYS A 40 -45.85 10.57 34.74
C CYS A 40 -45.63 10.65 33.21
N ALA A 41 -46.17 11.68 32.53
CA ALA A 41 -45.96 11.87 31.12
C ALA A 41 -44.48 12.14 30.82
N ARG A 42 -43.96 11.60 29.69
CA ARG A 42 -42.60 11.80 29.25
C ARG A 42 -42.60 12.58 27.94
N VAL A 43 -41.97 13.74 27.97
CA VAL A 43 -41.79 14.60 26.80
C VAL A 43 -40.35 14.50 26.37
N ALA A 44 -40.13 14.24 25.09
CA ALA A 44 -38.77 14.18 24.51
C ALA A 44 -38.25 15.60 24.29
N ILE A 45 -37.02 15.82 24.69
CA ILE A 45 -36.27 17.05 24.42
C ILE A 45 -35.32 16.78 23.26
N TYR A 46 -35.38 17.65 22.26
CA TYR A 46 -34.56 17.59 21.08
C TYR A 46 -33.55 18.72 21.05
N GLU A 47 -32.29 18.37 20.73
CA GLU A 47 -31.30 19.37 20.35
C GLU A 47 -31.20 19.42 18.84
N VAL A 48 -31.19 20.61 18.28
CA VAL A 48 -31.35 20.84 16.85
C VAL A 48 -30.13 21.53 16.30
N THR A 49 -29.58 21.00 15.18
CA THR A 49 -28.57 21.70 14.40
C THR A 49 -29.00 21.82 12.95
N ARG A 50 -28.66 22.96 12.32
CA ARG A 50 -28.88 23.21 10.88
C ARG A 50 -27.64 22.96 10.06
N THR A 51 -26.51 22.68 10.69
CA THR A 51 -25.24 22.40 10.02
C THR A 51 -25.03 20.88 9.91
N ALA A 52 -25.93 20.22 9.20
CA ALA A 52 -25.80 18.80 8.90
C ALA A 52 -25.77 18.58 7.40
N ARG A 53 -25.04 17.56 6.98
CA ARG A 53 -24.99 17.11 5.58
C ARG A 53 -24.91 15.61 5.47
N LEU A 54 -25.39 15.11 4.36
CA LEU A 54 -25.29 13.70 4.02
C LEU A 54 -23.92 13.44 3.39
N GLU A 55 -23.15 12.53 3.96
CA GLU A 55 -21.84 12.12 3.44
C GLU A 55 -21.82 10.62 3.19
N VAL A 56 -21.01 10.16 2.22
CA VAL A 56 -20.75 8.74 2.08
C VAL A 56 -19.79 8.32 3.19
N ASP A 57 -19.99 7.15 3.77
CA ASP A 57 -19.20 6.64 4.91
C ASP A 57 -17.72 6.43 4.57
N GLN A 58 -17.38 6.31 3.29
CA GLN A 58 -16.02 6.17 2.79
C GLN A 58 -15.44 7.52 2.34
N ALA A 59 -14.12 7.65 2.50
CA ALA A 59 -13.41 8.84 2.05
C ALA A 59 -13.50 9.02 0.53
N VAL A 60 -13.63 10.25 0.12
CA VAL A 60 -13.61 10.67 -1.28
C VAL A 60 -12.19 10.50 -1.83
N HIS A 61 -12.04 9.89 -3.01
CA HIS A 61 -10.73 9.62 -3.61
C HIS A 61 -10.44 10.58 -4.77
N PRO A 62 -9.46 11.48 -4.64
CA PRO A 62 -9.04 12.34 -5.73
C PRO A 62 -8.28 11.54 -6.80
N ILE A 63 -8.52 11.84 -8.06
CA ILE A 63 -7.76 11.34 -9.20
C ILE A 63 -6.72 12.40 -9.52
N ALA A 64 -5.47 12.15 -9.10
CA ALA A 64 -4.35 13.05 -9.37
C ALA A 64 -3.45 12.49 -10.47
N THR A 65 -2.82 13.38 -11.23
CA THR A 65 -1.89 13.04 -12.31
C THR A 65 -0.53 12.65 -11.74
N PRO A 66 -0.04 11.41 -11.92
CA PRO A 66 1.24 10.99 -11.39
C PRO A 66 2.44 11.55 -12.20
N VAL A 67 2.23 11.89 -13.47
CA VAL A 67 3.25 12.41 -14.39
C VAL A 67 2.68 13.55 -15.23
N SER A 68 3.54 14.47 -15.65
CA SER A 68 3.14 15.54 -16.59
C SER A 68 3.07 15.00 -18.01
N GLY A 69 2.09 15.47 -18.79
CA GLY A 69 1.95 15.04 -20.19
C GLY A 69 0.78 15.70 -20.90
N ARG A 70 0.68 15.40 -22.20
CA ARG A 70 -0.45 15.84 -23.01
C ARG A 70 -1.56 14.82 -22.97
N VAL A 71 -2.78 15.24 -22.75
CA VAL A 71 -3.97 14.37 -22.77
C VAL A 71 -4.29 13.91 -24.19
N VAL A 72 -4.41 12.62 -24.39
CA VAL A 72 -4.82 11.99 -25.65
C VAL A 72 -6.30 11.65 -25.62
N VAL A 73 -6.74 11.02 -24.53
CA VAL A 73 -8.13 10.58 -24.33
C VAL A 73 -8.58 10.94 -22.93
N THR A 74 -9.83 11.38 -22.79
CA THR A 74 -10.48 11.60 -21.51
C THR A 74 -11.89 10.98 -21.52
N HIS A 75 -12.22 10.29 -20.43
CA HIS A 75 -13.53 9.70 -20.15
C HIS A 75 -14.16 10.34 -18.90
N LEU A 76 -13.67 11.53 -18.50
CA LEU A 76 -14.13 12.24 -17.33
C LEU A 76 -15.50 12.89 -17.60
N VAL A 77 -16.56 12.27 -17.12
CA VAL A 77 -17.94 12.80 -17.20
C VAL A 77 -18.51 12.83 -15.79
N VAL A 78 -18.99 14.00 -15.35
CA VAL A 78 -19.65 14.15 -14.03
C VAL A 78 -20.86 13.24 -13.93
N GLY A 79 -20.96 12.49 -12.85
CA GLY A 79 -22.06 11.55 -12.61
C GLY A 79 -21.92 10.18 -13.29
N HIS A 80 -20.82 9.94 -14.02
CA HIS A 80 -20.53 8.64 -14.60
C HIS A 80 -20.12 7.61 -13.54
N ASP A 81 -20.66 6.40 -13.61
CA ASP A 81 -20.34 5.30 -12.71
C ASP A 81 -19.07 4.59 -13.25
N VAL A 82 -18.04 4.45 -12.39
CA VAL A 82 -16.74 3.91 -12.76
C VAL A 82 -16.40 2.67 -11.94
N GLN A 83 -15.69 1.73 -12.57
CA GLN A 83 -15.17 0.53 -11.94
C GLN A 83 -13.72 0.78 -11.44
N ALA A 84 -13.32 0.08 -10.38
CA ALA A 84 -11.93 0.11 -9.93
C ALA A 84 -10.98 -0.36 -11.04
N GLY A 85 -9.93 0.42 -11.33
CA GLY A 85 -8.98 0.14 -12.39
C GLY A 85 -9.40 0.62 -13.80
N GLU A 86 -10.58 1.15 -13.98
CA GLU A 86 -11.05 1.74 -15.25
C GLU A 86 -10.20 2.94 -15.64
N VAL A 87 -9.78 3.02 -16.90
CA VAL A 87 -8.96 4.13 -17.41
C VAL A 87 -9.83 5.35 -17.65
N LEU A 88 -9.54 6.43 -16.98
CA LEU A 88 -10.29 7.68 -17.03
C LEU A 88 -9.63 8.73 -17.92
N VAL A 89 -8.30 8.77 -17.91
CA VAL A 89 -7.50 9.68 -18.76
C VAL A 89 -6.27 8.96 -19.24
N GLU A 90 -5.94 9.13 -20.51
CA GLU A 90 -4.69 8.68 -21.10
C GLU A 90 -3.85 9.87 -21.55
N LEU A 91 -2.60 9.90 -21.11
CA LEU A 91 -1.59 10.84 -21.58
C LEU A 91 -0.80 10.25 -22.74
N ASP A 92 -0.15 11.11 -23.49
CA ASP A 92 0.75 10.71 -24.57
C ASP A 92 1.98 9.95 -24.01
N ALA A 93 2.04 8.67 -24.33
CA ALA A 93 3.12 7.77 -23.95
C ALA A 93 4.11 7.50 -25.10
N ALA A 94 4.03 8.21 -26.23
CA ALA A 94 4.82 7.92 -27.42
C ALA A 94 6.34 7.93 -27.14
N ALA A 95 6.82 8.91 -26.38
CA ALA A 95 8.23 8.98 -26.00
C ALA A 95 8.67 7.77 -25.14
N PHE A 96 7.87 7.38 -24.15
CA PHE A 96 8.15 6.19 -23.32
C PHE A 96 8.13 4.90 -24.14
N ARG A 97 7.17 4.75 -25.06
CA ARG A 97 7.09 3.56 -25.92
C ARG A 97 8.28 3.44 -26.87
N LEU A 98 8.74 4.56 -27.43
CA LEU A 98 9.93 4.58 -28.29
C LEU A 98 11.18 4.15 -27.50
N GLN A 99 11.41 4.74 -26.34
CA GLN A 99 12.53 4.37 -25.47
C GLN A 99 12.47 2.93 -25.00
N HIS A 100 11.27 2.42 -24.72
CA HIS A 100 11.06 1.03 -24.34
C HIS A 100 11.43 0.08 -25.50
N GLU A 101 11.04 0.39 -26.72
CA GLU A 101 11.39 -0.42 -27.89
C GLU A 101 12.90 -0.39 -28.17
N GLU A 102 13.56 0.74 -28.06
CA GLU A 102 15.03 0.86 -28.15
C GLU A 102 15.73 0.00 -27.08
N ALA A 103 15.31 0.10 -25.82
CA ALA A 103 15.87 -0.69 -24.74
C ALA A 103 15.61 -2.19 -24.94
N ARG A 104 14.47 -2.58 -25.47
CA ARG A 104 14.12 -3.97 -25.80
C ARG A 104 15.01 -4.54 -26.90
N GLN A 105 15.23 -3.78 -27.97
CA GLN A 105 16.15 -4.19 -29.05
C GLN A 105 17.58 -4.34 -28.52
N TRP A 106 18.01 -3.42 -27.66
CA TRP A 106 19.31 -3.50 -27.01
C TRP A 106 19.44 -4.74 -26.11
N SER A 107 18.45 -5.04 -25.31
CA SER A 107 18.41 -6.27 -24.49
C SER A 107 18.52 -7.53 -25.33
N THR A 108 17.83 -7.57 -26.46
CA THR A 108 17.89 -8.70 -27.41
C THR A 108 19.29 -8.85 -27.98
N ALA A 109 19.92 -7.76 -28.39
CA ALA A 109 21.31 -7.77 -28.92
C ALA A 109 22.32 -8.25 -27.88
N LEU A 110 22.23 -7.74 -26.63
CA LEU A 110 23.08 -8.17 -25.51
C LEU A 110 22.91 -9.67 -25.21
N THR A 111 21.68 -10.16 -25.24
CA THR A 111 21.38 -11.58 -25.02
C THR A 111 22.00 -12.46 -26.10
N ALA A 112 21.92 -12.05 -27.36
CA ALA A 112 22.57 -12.74 -28.48
C ALA A 112 24.09 -12.75 -28.33
N GLN A 113 24.71 -11.61 -27.96
CA GLN A 113 26.15 -11.52 -27.69
C GLN A 113 26.58 -12.44 -26.53
N ARG A 114 25.82 -12.46 -25.43
CA ARG A 114 26.06 -13.37 -24.31
C ARG A 114 26.01 -14.83 -24.76
N GLN A 115 25.04 -15.20 -25.58
CA GLN A 115 24.94 -16.58 -26.08
C GLN A 115 26.12 -16.95 -27.00
N ALA A 116 26.52 -16.06 -27.90
CA ALA A 116 27.70 -16.26 -28.74
C ALA A 116 28.95 -16.44 -27.89
N ARG A 117 29.14 -15.58 -26.88
CA ARG A 117 30.31 -15.71 -25.98
C ARG A 117 30.30 -17.01 -25.18
N ARG A 118 29.15 -17.50 -24.73
CA ARG A 118 29.02 -18.82 -24.09
C ARG A 118 29.43 -19.96 -25.04
N GLN A 119 29.02 -19.89 -26.31
CA GLN A 119 29.40 -20.89 -27.30
C GLN A 119 30.91 -20.88 -27.55
N GLU A 120 31.56 -19.71 -27.62
CA GLU A 120 33.01 -19.58 -27.74
C GLU A 120 33.76 -20.20 -26.54
N ILE A 121 33.26 -19.99 -25.32
CA ILE A 121 33.82 -20.60 -24.10
C ILE A 121 33.77 -22.12 -24.20
N VAL A 122 32.61 -22.68 -24.55
CA VAL A 122 32.44 -24.14 -24.70
C VAL A 122 33.35 -24.72 -25.76
N ALA A 123 33.49 -24.04 -26.92
CA ALA A 123 34.37 -24.43 -27.98
C ALA A 123 35.85 -24.40 -27.55
N GLU A 124 36.30 -23.37 -26.85
CA GLU A 124 37.66 -23.23 -26.33
C GLU A 124 37.96 -24.27 -25.24
N GLU A 125 37.00 -24.57 -24.35
CA GLU A 125 37.17 -25.64 -23.35
C GLU A 125 37.26 -27.03 -23.99
N ALA A 126 36.47 -27.32 -25.01
CA ALA A 126 36.58 -28.57 -25.79
C ALA A 126 37.93 -28.69 -26.46
N ALA A 127 38.38 -27.65 -27.19
CA ALA A 127 39.69 -27.61 -27.83
C ALA A 127 40.85 -27.76 -26.80
N GLN A 128 40.70 -27.22 -25.59
CA GLN A 128 41.66 -27.40 -24.50
C GLN A 128 41.74 -28.87 -24.05
N GLN A 129 40.62 -29.55 -23.95
CA GLN A 129 40.61 -30.96 -23.57
C GLN A 129 41.30 -31.85 -24.60
N ASP A 130 41.00 -31.64 -25.89
CA ASP A 130 41.62 -32.40 -26.98
C ASP A 130 43.15 -32.20 -27.02
N GLU A 131 43.60 -30.94 -26.90
CA GLU A 131 45.04 -30.63 -26.89
C GLU A 131 45.74 -31.20 -25.64
N ARG A 132 45.13 -31.15 -24.47
CA ARG A 132 45.67 -31.78 -23.25
C ARG A 132 45.81 -33.30 -23.43
N GLN A 133 44.87 -33.92 -24.08
CA GLN A 133 44.90 -35.36 -24.35
C GLN A 133 46.08 -35.69 -25.32
N ALA A 134 46.23 -34.94 -26.41
CA ALA A 134 47.31 -35.08 -27.35
C ALA A 134 48.71 -34.85 -26.67
N ALA A 135 48.79 -33.79 -25.84
CA ALA A 135 50.01 -33.50 -25.11
C ALA A 135 50.38 -34.60 -24.09
N ARG A 136 49.39 -35.17 -23.39
CA ARG A 136 49.61 -36.33 -22.49
C ARG A 136 50.18 -37.53 -23.23
N THR A 137 49.64 -37.83 -24.42
CA THR A 137 50.12 -38.94 -25.25
C THR A 137 51.56 -38.69 -25.71
N ALA A 138 51.87 -37.50 -26.25
CA ALA A 138 53.22 -37.14 -26.69
C ALA A 138 54.21 -37.16 -25.54
N LEU A 139 53.83 -36.68 -24.35
CA LEU A 139 54.69 -36.73 -23.15
C LEU A 139 54.90 -38.15 -22.66
N ALA A 140 53.94 -39.05 -22.74
CA ALA A 140 54.06 -40.45 -22.37
C ALA A 140 55.03 -41.18 -23.31
N GLU A 141 54.95 -40.92 -24.62
CA GLU A 141 55.90 -41.44 -25.61
C GLU A 141 57.32 -40.92 -25.35
N ALA A 142 57.50 -39.62 -25.13
CA ALA A 142 58.81 -39.03 -24.86
C ALA A 142 59.46 -39.62 -23.59
N ARG A 143 58.64 -39.82 -22.53
CA ARG A 143 59.12 -40.47 -21.29
C ARG A 143 59.43 -41.94 -21.46
N ALA A 144 58.74 -42.66 -22.36
CA ALA A 144 59.10 -44.05 -22.69
C ALA A 144 60.47 -44.13 -23.36
N ARG A 145 60.70 -43.26 -24.38
CA ARG A 145 62.04 -43.19 -25.05
C ARG A 145 63.13 -42.77 -24.08
N GLN A 146 62.89 -41.83 -23.17
CA GLN A 146 63.84 -41.45 -22.13
C GLN A 146 64.16 -42.62 -21.22
N ARG A 147 63.22 -43.41 -20.77
CA ARG A 147 63.46 -44.59 -19.93
C ARG A 147 64.24 -45.65 -20.65
N GLU A 148 64.00 -45.90 -21.95
CA GLU A 148 64.80 -46.83 -22.78
C GLU A 148 66.25 -46.40 -22.86
N ALA A 149 66.51 -45.11 -23.15
CA ALA A 149 67.86 -44.58 -23.21
C ALA A 149 68.57 -44.62 -21.85
N GLU A 150 67.88 -44.37 -20.77
CA GLU A 150 68.44 -44.46 -19.40
C GLU A 150 68.82 -45.89 -19.03
N VAL A 151 68.02 -46.89 -19.40
CA VAL A 151 68.37 -48.30 -19.23
C VAL A 151 69.59 -48.66 -20.07
N ALA A 152 69.65 -48.21 -21.32
CA ALA A 152 70.87 -48.43 -22.18
C ALA A 152 72.12 -47.80 -21.60
N PHE A 153 72.02 -46.57 -21.06
CA PHE A 153 73.12 -45.92 -20.36
C PHE A 153 73.56 -46.71 -19.12
N GLN A 154 72.62 -47.14 -18.25
CA GLN A 154 72.93 -47.92 -17.06
C GLN A 154 73.65 -49.23 -17.40
N ALA A 155 73.20 -49.92 -18.47
CA ALA A 155 73.85 -51.13 -18.94
C ALA A 155 75.30 -50.85 -19.44
N ALA A 156 75.49 -49.82 -20.25
CA ALA A 156 76.77 -49.42 -20.76
C ALA A 156 77.77 -48.97 -19.65
N ALA A 157 77.22 -48.20 -18.67
CA ALA A 157 78.02 -47.79 -17.50
C ALA A 157 78.46 -48.97 -16.63
N ALA A 158 77.55 -49.92 -16.37
CA ALA A 158 77.88 -51.13 -15.63
C ALA A 158 78.94 -51.97 -16.36
N GLN A 159 78.87 -52.06 -17.70
CA GLN A 159 79.88 -52.72 -18.51
C GLN A 159 81.20 -52.00 -18.41
N ALA A 160 81.25 -50.68 -18.53
CA ALA A 160 82.46 -49.88 -18.39
C ALA A 160 83.13 -50.05 -17.01
N ASP A 161 82.33 -50.15 -15.95
CA ASP A 161 82.77 -50.40 -14.59
C ASP A 161 83.44 -51.81 -14.44
N VAL A 162 82.85 -52.82 -15.05
CA VAL A 162 83.44 -54.18 -15.07
C VAL A 162 84.76 -54.16 -15.77
N PHE A 163 84.87 -53.55 -16.97
CA PHE A 163 86.14 -53.46 -17.70
C PHE A 163 87.17 -52.61 -16.96
N ALA A 164 86.78 -51.56 -16.26
CA ALA A 164 87.68 -50.78 -15.42
C ALA A 164 88.34 -51.64 -14.30
N ARG A 165 87.51 -52.46 -13.63
CA ARG A 165 88.00 -53.39 -12.59
C ARG A 165 88.93 -54.51 -13.16
N LEU A 166 88.63 -55.05 -14.33
CA LEU A 166 89.37 -56.04 -14.98
C LEU A 166 90.79 -55.49 -15.44
N HIS A 167 90.75 -54.27 -16.04
CA HIS A 167 92.01 -53.59 -16.44
C HIS A 167 92.85 -53.26 -15.24
N ALA A 168 92.32 -52.77 -14.12
CA ALA A 168 93.07 -52.52 -12.90
C ALA A 168 93.76 -53.78 -12.32
N ARG A 169 93.24 -54.98 -12.69
CA ARG A 169 93.85 -56.29 -12.34
C ARG A 169 94.77 -56.85 -13.46
N GLY A 170 94.96 -56.08 -14.53
CA GLY A 170 95.77 -56.53 -15.67
C GLY A 170 95.10 -57.57 -16.58
N LEU A 171 93.79 -57.79 -16.44
CA LEU A 171 93.04 -58.85 -17.14
C LEU A 171 92.25 -58.35 -18.39
N ALA A 172 92.31 -57.05 -18.69
CA ALA A 172 91.68 -56.46 -19.88
C ALA A 172 92.56 -55.45 -20.58
N PRO A 173 92.55 -55.36 -21.94
CA PRO A 173 93.28 -54.38 -22.71
C PRO A 173 92.82 -52.95 -22.49
N GLN A 174 93.71 -51.96 -22.55
CA GLN A 174 93.39 -50.54 -22.41
C GLN A 174 92.36 -50.05 -23.47
N LEU A 175 92.45 -50.59 -24.67
CA LEU A 175 91.56 -50.27 -25.78
C LEU A 175 90.11 -50.62 -25.48
N ASP A 176 89.84 -51.76 -24.85
CA ASP A 176 88.51 -52.21 -24.51
C ASP A 176 87.90 -51.35 -23.37
N LEU A 177 88.72 -50.93 -22.38
CA LEU A 177 88.31 -49.96 -21.38
C LEU A 177 87.97 -48.62 -22.03
N LEU A 178 88.72 -48.10 -22.96
CA LEU A 178 88.41 -46.85 -23.66
C LEU A 178 87.17 -46.97 -24.50
N ARG A 179 86.94 -48.09 -25.20
CA ARG A 179 85.75 -48.34 -26.00
C ARG A 179 84.46 -48.37 -25.12
N THR A 180 84.48 -49.12 -24.04
CA THR A 180 83.32 -49.21 -23.13
C THR A 180 83.02 -47.89 -22.43
N ARG A 181 84.02 -47.09 -22.05
CA ARG A 181 83.83 -45.73 -21.53
C ARG A 181 83.26 -44.80 -22.60
N ALA A 182 83.77 -44.82 -23.83
CA ALA A 182 83.18 -44.00 -24.91
C ALA A 182 81.72 -44.36 -25.20
N GLU A 183 81.35 -45.63 -25.15
CA GLU A 183 79.97 -46.08 -25.31
C GLU A 183 79.10 -45.65 -24.14
N ALA A 184 79.57 -45.71 -22.89
CA ALA A 184 78.85 -45.19 -21.73
C ALA A 184 78.63 -43.68 -21.81
N GLU A 185 79.64 -42.90 -22.22
CA GLU A 185 79.50 -41.46 -22.44
C GLU A 185 78.53 -41.14 -23.58
N ARG A 186 78.51 -41.91 -24.69
CA ARG A 186 77.64 -41.77 -25.81
C ARG A 186 76.17 -42.03 -25.40
N THR A 187 75.93 -43.13 -24.71
CA THR A 187 74.59 -43.49 -24.22
C THR A 187 74.07 -42.50 -23.13
N ARG A 188 74.97 -41.97 -22.28
CA ARG A 188 74.70 -40.91 -21.35
C ARG A 188 74.20 -39.63 -22.05
N ALA A 189 74.97 -39.18 -23.06
CA ALA A 189 74.56 -37.98 -23.83
C ALA A 189 73.21 -38.17 -24.52
N ALA A 190 72.92 -39.38 -25.03
CA ALA A 190 71.61 -39.71 -25.60
C ALA A 190 70.47 -39.66 -24.53
N ALA A 191 70.72 -40.20 -23.34
CA ALA A 191 69.72 -40.13 -22.22
C ALA A 191 69.47 -38.68 -21.76
N ASP A 192 70.54 -37.88 -21.64
CA ASP A 192 70.46 -36.48 -21.25
C ASP A 192 69.74 -35.65 -22.30
N THR A 193 69.91 -35.86 -23.61
CA THR A 193 69.14 -35.17 -24.66
C THR A 193 67.66 -35.48 -24.60
N LEU A 194 67.32 -36.75 -24.37
CA LEU A 194 65.91 -37.12 -24.21
C LEU A 194 65.29 -36.60 -22.92
N ARG A 195 66.04 -36.50 -21.82
CA ARG A 195 65.58 -35.85 -20.58
C ARG A 195 65.25 -34.37 -20.81
N LEU A 196 66.13 -33.64 -21.51
CA LEU A 196 65.92 -32.27 -21.90
C LEU A 196 64.69 -32.10 -22.83
N ALA A 197 64.45 -33.03 -23.76
CA ALA A 197 63.31 -33.05 -24.64
C ALA A 197 61.97 -33.21 -23.85
N VAL A 198 61.93 -34.10 -22.86
CA VAL A 198 60.75 -34.24 -21.94
C VAL A 198 60.52 -32.96 -21.16
N SER A 199 61.57 -32.39 -20.56
CA SER A 199 61.46 -31.13 -19.81
C SER A 199 60.94 -29.98 -20.69
N ARG A 200 61.42 -29.89 -21.93
CA ARG A 200 60.96 -28.91 -22.91
C ARG A 200 59.44 -29.06 -23.20
N LEU A 201 59.00 -30.30 -23.47
CA LEU A 201 57.54 -30.55 -23.70
C LEU A 201 56.70 -30.22 -22.49
N GLU A 202 57.16 -30.52 -21.28
CA GLU A 202 56.48 -30.15 -20.05
C GLU A 202 56.33 -28.63 -19.87
N HIS A 203 57.42 -27.88 -20.14
CA HIS A 203 57.35 -26.41 -20.07
C HIS A 203 56.48 -25.83 -21.16
N GLU A 204 56.53 -26.30 -22.39
CA GLU A 204 55.70 -25.86 -23.48
C GLU A 204 54.21 -26.08 -23.16
N GLN A 205 53.87 -27.25 -22.61
CA GLN A 205 52.51 -27.54 -22.19
C GLN A 205 52.01 -26.61 -21.07
N ARG A 206 52.87 -26.32 -20.07
CA ARG A 206 52.53 -25.38 -18.99
C ARG A 206 52.27 -23.98 -19.52
N THR A 207 53.07 -23.50 -20.46
CA THR A 207 52.90 -22.19 -21.09
C THR A 207 51.57 -22.13 -21.84
N LYS A 208 51.27 -23.14 -22.67
CA LYS A 208 50.01 -23.23 -23.41
C LYS A 208 48.80 -23.28 -22.47
N ASP A 209 48.88 -24.05 -21.38
CA ASP A 209 47.79 -24.10 -20.37
C ASP A 209 47.59 -22.76 -19.67
N SER A 210 48.69 -22.04 -19.36
CA SER A 210 48.61 -20.70 -18.75
C SER A 210 47.97 -19.69 -19.68
N ASP A 211 48.40 -19.64 -20.95
CA ASP A 211 47.84 -18.71 -21.95
C ASP A 211 46.34 -18.96 -22.18
N ARG A 212 45.92 -20.22 -22.20
CA ARG A 212 44.56 -20.61 -22.39
C ARG A 212 43.69 -20.27 -21.19
N THR A 213 44.20 -20.48 -19.99
CA THR A 213 43.54 -20.09 -18.75
C THR A 213 43.35 -18.58 -18.70
N ALA A 214 44.32 -17.79 -19.14
CA ALA A 214 44.21 -16.35 -19.25
C ALA A 214 43.11 -15.93 -20.23
N ARG A 215 43.01 -16.57 -21.41
CA ARG A 215 41.93 -16.30 -22.40
C ARG A 215 40.57 -16.68 -21.84
N LEU A 216 40.38 -17.84 -21.25
CA LEU A 216 39.12 -18.25 -20.65
C LEU A 216 38.70 -17.29 -19.53
N THR A 217 39.66 -16.84 -18.71
CA THR A 217 39.40 -15.83 -17.68
C THR A 217 38.90 -14.50 -18.27
N GLN A 218 39.48 -14.08 -19.40
CA GLN A 218 39.04 -12.90 -20.12
C GLN A 218 37.60 -13.10 -20.63
N PHE A 219 37.27 -14.23 -21.25
CA PHE A 219 35.90 -14.52 -21.73
C PHE A 219 34.88 -14.55 -20.60
N HIS A 220 35.21 -15.09 -19.44
CA HIS A 220 34.35 -15.07 -18.26
C HIS A 220 34.14 -13.66 -17.71
N ARG A 221 35.14 -12.79 -17.75
CA ARG A 221 34.99 -11.37 -17.37
C ARG A 221 34.02 -10.64 -18.33
N GLU A 222 34.18 -10.88 -19.64
CA GLU A 222 33.29 -10.31 -20.64
C GLU A 222 31.83 -10.83 -20.47
N LEU A 223 31.67 -12.12 -20.20
CA LEU A 223 30.35 -12.70 -19.89
C LEU A 223 29.73 -12.05 -18.66
N THR A 224 30.50 -11.86 -17.58
CA THR A 224 30.02 -11.18 -16.36
C THR A 224 29.63 -9.74 -16.65
N ARG A 225 30.38 -9.04 -17.51
CA ARG A 225 30.03 -7.69 -17.94
C ARG A 225 28.70 -7.68 -18.72
N LEU A 226 28.55 -8.58 -19.71
CA LEU A 226 27.32 -8.70 -20.49
C LEU A 226 26.10 -9.02 -19.59
N ASP A 227 26.26 -9.91 -18.60
CA ASP A 227 25.20 -10.19 -17.63
C ASP A 227 24.86 -8.96 -16.77
N GLY A 228 25.84 -8.10 -16.47
CA GLY A 228 25.62 -6.80 -15.83
C GLY A 228 24.82 -5.84 -16.71
N ASP A 229 25.25 -5.70 -17.97
CA ASP A 229 24.59 -4.83 -18.95
C ASP A 229 23.13 -5.27 -19.24
N ILE A 230 22.89 -6.57 -19.31
CA ILE A 230 21.51 -7.13 -19.44
C ILE A 230 20.65 -6.73 -18.23
N ARG A 231 21.12 -6.93 -17.00
CA ARG A 231 20.36 -6.56 -15.80
C ARG A 231 20.04 -5.07 -15.73
N THR A 232 20.97 -4.21 -16.11
CA THR A 232 20.74 -2.76 -16.14
C THR A 232 19.72 -2.38 -17.20
N THR A 233 19.73 -3.07 -18.35
CA THR A 233 18.75 -2.85 -19.41
C THR A 233 17.36 -3.36 -19.00
N GLU A 234 17.27 -4.52 -18.35
CA GLU A 234 16.02 -5.05 -17.79
C GLU A 234 15.41 -4.10 -16.73
N ALA A 235 16.24 -3.54 -15.84
CA ALA A 235 15.80 -2.53 -14.90
C ALA A 235 15.29 -1.24 -15.60
N THR A 236 15.93 -0.86 -16.72
CA THR A 236 15.48 0.26 -17.54
C THR A 236 14.13 -0.03 -18.21
N LEU A 237 13.94 -1.23 -18.76
CA LEU A 237 12.65 -1.68 -19.31
C LEU A 237 11.54 -1.62 -18.26
N ALA A 238 11.77 -2.18 -17.08
CA ALA A 238 10.80 -2.15 -15.99
C ALA A 238 10.42 -0.71 -15.57
N ARG A 239 11.40 0.21 -15.54
CA ARG A 239 11.13 1.62 -15.26
C ARG A 239 10.29 2.28 -16.36
N LEU A 240 10.57 1.97 -17.62
CA LEU A 240 9.81 2.50 -18.76
C LEU A 240 8.39 1.94 -18.82
N ASP A 241 8.19 0.65 -18.50
CA ASP A 241 6.87 0.04 -18.35
C ASP A 241 6.04 0.73 -17.27
N HIS A 242 6.66 0.99 -16.11
CA HIS A 242 6.02 1.75 -15.04
C HIS A 242 5.68 3.18 -15.49
N GLY A 243 6.58 3.85 -16.23
CA GLY A 243 6.33 5.16 -16.84
C GLY A 243 5.14 5.14 -17.79
N ILE A 244 5.03 4.13 -18.65
CA ILE A 244 3.89 3.94 -19.56
C ILE A 244 2.59 3.73 -18.77
N GLU A 245 2.60 2.91 -17.72
CA GLU A 245 1.41 2.69 -16.91
C GLU A 245 0.99 3.97 -16.14
N GLN A 246 1.94 4.77 -15.70
CA GLN A 246 1.66 6.08 -15.07
C GLN A 246 1.00 7.09 -16.02
N THR A 247 1.09 6.92 -17.34
CA THR A 247 0.36 7.75 -18.30
C THR A 247 -1.13 7.44 -18.37
N ARG A 248 -1.59 6.35 -17.72
CA ARG A 248 -2.99 5.95 -17.66
C ARG A 248 -3.54 6.19 -16.27
N MET A 249 -4.36 7.21 -16.11
CA MET A 249 -5.03 7.47 -14.84
C MET A 249 -6.24 6.58 -14.71
N ARG A 250 -6.25 5.75 -13.67
CA ARG A 250 -7.32 4.79 -13.39
C ARG A 250 -8.14 5.21 -12.18
N ALA A 251 -9.40 4.81 -12.16
CA ALA A 251 -10.24 4.94 -10.98
C ALA A 251 -9.69 4.09 -9.83
N PRO A 252 -9.41 4.68 -8.65
CA PRO A 252 -8.86 3.94 -7.52
C PRO A 252 -9.87 2.98 -6.87
N ILE A 253 -11.15 3.28 -6.97
CA ILE A 253 -12.26 2.52 -6.38
C ILE A 253 -13.47 2.50 -7.31
N VAL A 254 -14.40 1.60 -7.04
CA VAL A 254 -15.75 1.62 -7.63
C VAL A 254 -16.52 2.81 -7.07
N GLY A 255 -17.12 3.61 -7.93
CA GLY A 255 -17.84 4.79 -7.50
C GLY A 255 -18.44 5.60 -8.64
N ARG A 256 -18.79 6.83 -8.33
CA ARG A 256 -19.30 7.80 -9.30
C ARG A 256 -18.40 9.02 -9.35
N LEU A 257 -18.13 9.54 -10.55
CA LEU A 257 -17.38 10.78 -10.72
C LEU A 257 -18.22 11.98 -10.22
N GLY A 258 -17.72 12.63 -9.14
CA GLY A 258 -18.39 13.76 -8.49
C GLY A 258 -18.02 15.08 -9.14
N ALA A 259 -16.78 15.48 -8.99
CA ALA A 259 -16.22 16.67 -9.63
C ALA A 259 -15.16 16.26 -10.63
N VAL A 260 -15.11 16.90 -11.79
CA VAL A 260 -14.11 16.67 -12.83
C VAL A 260 -13.55 18.01 -13.30
N ALA A 261 -12.25 18.03 -13.61
CA ALA A 261 -11.64 19.15 -14.29
C ALA A 261 -12.06 19.18 -15.77
N ASP A 262 -12.26 20.35 -16.32
CA ASP A 262 -12.51 20.50 -17.77
C ASP A 262 -11.21 20.31 -18.54
N VAL A 263 -10.86 19.05 -18.79
CA VAL A 263 -9.64 18.65 -19.48
C VAL A 263 -10.01 18.03 -20.83
N GLN A 264 -9.61 18.70 -21.91
CA GLN A 264 -9.89 18.23 -23.27
C GLN A 264 -8.67 17.53 -23.90
N PRO A 265 -8.86 16.63 -24.88
CA PRO A 265 -7.77 16.08 -25.64
C PRO A 265 -6.89 17.20 -26.24
N GLY A 266 -5.56 17.07 -26.08
CA GLY A 266 -4.58 18.07 -26.47
C GLY A 266 -4.14 19.02 -25.34
N ALA A 267 -4.86 19.09 -24.22
CA ALA A 267 -4.45 19.84 -23.03
C ALA A 267 -3.18 19.25 -22.39
N VAL A 268 -2.39 20.10 -21.76
CA VAL A 268 -1.21 19.69 -20.98
C VAL A 268 -1.57 19.73 -19.51
N VAL A 269 -1.29 18.62 -18.81
CA VAL A 269 -1.46 18.48 -17.36
C VAL A 269 -0.12 18.28 -16.69
N HIS A 270 -0.01 18.70 -15.44
CA HIS A 270 1.21 18.61 -14.64
C HIS A 270 1.07 17.56 -13.55
N GLN A 271 2.20 17.05 -13.10
CA GLN A 271 2.24 16.14 -11.96
C GLN A 271 1.60 16.78 -10.72
N GLY A 272 0.66 16.07 -10.10
CA GLY A 272 -0.08 16.56 -8.93
C GLY A 272 -1.41 17.24 -9.25
N ASP A 273 -1.71 17.55 -10.52
CA ASP A 273 -3.00 18.13 -10.89
C ASP A 273 -4.14 17.16 -10.56
N THR A 274 -5.17 17.64 -9.89
CA THR A 274 -6.37 16.85 -9.60
C THR A 274 -7.34 16.95 -10.77
N LEU A 275 -7.55 15.83 -11.46
CA LEU A 275 -8.41 15.76 -12.65
C LEU A 275 -9.86 15.44 -12.32
N GLY A 276 -10.10 14.87 -11.14
CA GLY A 276 -11.44 14.51 -10.72
C GLY A 276 -11.46 13.88 -9.36
N VAL A 277 -12.68 13.51 -8.94
CA VAL A 277 -12.93 12.92 -7.63
C VAL A 277 -13.90 11.76 -7.79
N VAL A 278 -13.53 10.57 -7.28
CA VAL A 278 -14.43 9.42 -7.22
C VAL A 278 -15.14 9.41 -5.88
N LEU A 279 -16.48 9.45 -5.94
CA LEU A 279 -17.36 9.25 -4.80
C LEU A 279 -17.67 7.76 -4.69
N PRO A 280 -17.29 7.08 -3.61
CA PRO A 280 -17.58 5.66 -3.46
C PRO A 280 -19.09 5.41 -3.39
N VAL A 281 -19.54 4.29 -3.94
CA VAL A 281 -20.89 3.78 -3.74
C VAL A 281 -20.90 3.07 -2.39
N GLY A 282 -21.45 3.70 -1.37
CA GLY A 282 -21.45 3.16 -0.01
C GLY A 282 -22.64 3.63 0.82
N ALA A 283 -22.72 3.11 2.03
CA ALA A 283 -23.71 3.56 3.00
C ALA A 283 -23.55 5.06 3.26
N LEU A 284 -24.65 5.77 3.22
CA LEU A 284 -24.70 7.18 3.54
C LEU A 284 -24.75 7.34 5.06
N ARG A 285 -23.98 8.29 5.59
CA ARG A 285 -24.06 8.75 6.97
C ARG A 285 -24.38 10.24 7.01
N VAL A 286 -24.93 10.68 8.12
CA VAL A 286 -25.18 12.09 8.36
C VAL A 286 -24.04 12.62 9.24
N VAL A 287 -23.41 13.68 8.81
CA VAL A 287 -22.46 14.43 9.62
C VAL A 287 -23.10 15.73 10.03
N ALA A 288 -23.25 15.91 11.33
CA ALA A 288 -23.87 17.09 11.94
C ALA A 288 -22.88 17.79 12.86
N HIS A 289 -22.90 19.11 12.87
CA HIS A 289 -22.06 19.93 13.72
C HIS A 289 -22.91 20.63 14.77
N PHE A 290 -22.64 20.36 16.04
CA PHE A 290 -23.31 20.94 17.18
C PHE A 290 -22.41 21.90 17.94
N LEU A 291 -22.99 22.90 18.57
CA LEU A 291 -22.29 23.74 19.53
C LEU A 291 -21.83 22.91 20.74
N PRO A 292 -20.60 23.11 21.28
CA PRO A 292 -20.10 22.34 22.42
C PRO A 292 -21.03 22.36 23.65
N ALA A 293 -21.66 23.49 23.92
CA ALA A 293 -22.59 23.65 25.02
C ALA A 293 -23.87 22.75 24.90
N VAL A 294 -24.18 22.33 23.68
CA VAL A 294 -25.37 21.52 23.37
C VAL A 294 -24.98 20.04 23.26
N ALA A 295 -23.83 19.74 22.71
CA ALA A 295 -23.40 18.37 22.44
C ALA A 295 -22.71 17.67 23.62
N LEU A 296 -21.81 18.39 24.33
CA LEU A 296 -21.01 17.80 25.40
C LEU A 296 -21.87 17.34 26.57
N GLY A 297 -21.79 16.05 26.87
CA GLY A 297 -22.51 15.41 27.96
C GLY A 297 -24.01 15.17 27.73
N ARG A 298 -24.58 15.67 26.62
CA ARG A 298 -26.01 15.51 26.30
C ARG A 298 -26.26 14.63 25.10
N VAL A 299 -25.48 14.78 24.01
CA VAL A 299 -25.55 13.90 22.84
C VAL A 299 -24.66 12.70 23.08
N GLN A 300 -25.23 11.50 22.98
CA GLN A 300 -24.53 10.23 23.21
C GLN A 300 -24.78 9.23 22.07
N PRO A 301 -23.84 8.33 21.78
CA PRO A 301 -24.06 7.24 20.85
C PRO A 301 -25.27 6.40 21.24
N GLY A 302 -26.07 5.98 20.25
CA GLY A 302 -27.31 5.20 20.42
C GLY A 302 -28.56 6.02 20.57
N GLN A 303 -28.49 7.35 20.69
CA GLN A 303 -29.68 8.20 20.76
C GLN A 303 -30.41 8.27 19.40
N PRO A 304 -31.76 8.22 19.40
CA PRO A 304 -32.56 8.38 18.18
C PRO A 304 -32.49 9.83 17.70
N ALA A 305 -32.41 9.99 16.39
CA ALA A 305 -32.37 11.29 15.74
C ALA A 305 -33.27 11.32 14.51
N ARG A 306 -33.58 12.51 14.02
CA ARG A 306 -34.33 12.74 12.79
C ARG A 306 -33.59 13.73 11.92
N LEU A 307 -33.46 13.37 10.64
CA LEU A 307 -32.87 14.22 9.61
C LEU A 307 -33.98 14.82 8.75
N ARG A 308 -33.98 16.12 8.61
CA ARG A 308 -34.81 16.86 7.63
C ARG A 308 -33.91 17.43 6.58
N LEU A 309 -34.07 16.99 5.34
CA LEU A 309 -33.24 17.44 4.21
C LEU A 309 -33.76 18.77 3.67
N GLU A 310 -32.87 19.71 3.43
CA GLU A 310 -33.17 20.96 2.75
C GLU A 310 -33.49 20.68 1.27
N GLY A 311 -34.50 21.38 0.73
CA GLY A 311 -35.00 21.12 -0.63
C GLY A 311 -36.14 20.09 -0.73
N PHE A 312 -36.40 19.33 0.34
CA PHE A 312 -37.51 18.38 0.43
C PHE A 312 -38.50 18.78 1.54
N PRO A 313 -39.66 19.39 1.23
CA PRO A 313 -40.60 19.81 2.23
C PRO A 313 -41.05 18.66 3.15
N TRP A 314 -40.78 18.79 4.44
CA TRP A 314 -41.04 17.74 5.44
C TRP A 314 -42.49 17.31 5.52
N ALA A 315 -43.43 18.21 5.16
CA ALA A 315 -44.86 17.92 5.15
C ALA A 315 -45.22 16.91 4.06
N GLN A 316 -44.45 16.82 2.98
CA GLN A 316 -44.66 15.91 1.85
C GLN A 316 -43.78 14.67 1.93
N TYR A 317 -42.51 14.83 2.33
CA TYR A 317 -41.49 13.78 2.31
C TYR A 317 -41.15 13.22 3.69
N GLY A 318 -41.65 13.85 4.78
CA GLY A 318 -41.40 13.43 6.15
C GLY A 318 -39.98 13.76 6.63
N SER A 319 -39.49 13.00 7.59
CA SER A 319 -38.12 13.06 8.12
C SER A 319 -37.51 11.68 8.06
N VAL A 320 -36.19 11.61 7.80
CA VAL A 320 -35.44 10.35 7.77
C VAL A 320 -34.99 10.01 9.18
N ALA A 321 -35.33 8.80 9.63
CA ALA A 321 -34.91 8.32 10.96
C ALA A 321 -33.42 7.97 10.91
N ALA A 322 -32.71 8.37 11.96
CA ALA A 322 -31.28 8.13 12.13
C ALA A 322 -30.98 7.82 13.60
N THR A 323 -29.79 7.25 13.83
CA THR A 323 -29.27 6.98 15.18
C THR A 323 -27.85 7.56 15.29
N VAL A 324 -27.57 8.20 16.43
CA VAL A 324 -26.20 8.70 16.68
C VAL A 324 -25.24 7.52 16.75
N SER A 325 -24.26 7.47 15.85
CA SER A 325 -23.23 6.44 15.81
C SER A 325 -21.97 6.84 16.60
N SER A 326 -21.53 8.09 16.46
CA SER A 326 -20.37 8.60 17.17
C SER A 326 -20.47 10.10 17.47
N VAL A 327 -19.80 10.53 18.53
CA VAL A 327 -19.67 11.93 18.94
C VAL A 327 -18.19 12.24 19.12
N ALA A 328 -17.70 13.27 18.47
CA ALA A 328 -16.30 13.68 18.60
C ALA A 328 -16.04 14.24 20.01
N ASN A 329 -14.93 13.86 20.62
CA ASN A 329 -14.53 14.31 21.94
C ASN A 329 -13.89 15.71 21.92
N GLU A 330 -13.52 16.22 20.75
CA GLU A 330 -12.84 17.49 20.58
C GLU A 330 -13.62 18.43 19.65
N ALA A 331 -13.68 19.70 20.00
CA ALA A 331 -14.30 20.72 19.17
C ALA A 331 -13.30 21.16 18.09
N ARG A 332 -13.71 21.11 16.81
CA ARG A 332 -13.00 21.71 15.67
C ARG A 332 -13.81 22.88 15.15
N ASP A 333 -13.16 24.00 14.91
CA ASP A 333 -13.81 25.24 14.44
C ASP A 333 -14.96 25.68 15.37
N GLY A 334 -14.84 25.43 16.69
CA GLY A 334 -15.86 25.75 17.68
C GLY A 334 -17.10 24.86 17.65
N MET A 335 -17.07 23.74 16.92
CA MET A 335 -18.19 22.81 16.77
C MET A 335 -17.77 21.38 17.13
N ILE A 336 -18.73 20.59 17.63
CA ILE A 336 -18.57 19.15 17.88
C ILE A 336 -19.17 18.39 16.69
N ARG A 337 -18.40 17.52 16.07
CA ARG A 337 -18.86 16.64 15.01
C ARG A 337 -19.61 15.45 15.61
N VAL A 338 -20.82 15.23 15.15
CA VAL A 338 -21.66 14.08 15.49
C VAL A 338 -21.98 13.32 14.21
N GLU A 339 -21.72 12.04 14.20
CA GLU A 339 -22.04 11.16 13.08
C GLU A 339 -23.27 10.33 13.41
N LEU A 340 -24.16 10.19 12.43
CA LEU A 340 -25.39 9.44 12.58
C LEU A 340 -25.54 8.43 11.44
N SER A 341 -25.94 7.22 11.76
CA SER A 341 -26.33 6.19 10.80
C SER A 341 -27.79 6.31 10.43
N LEU A 342 -28.09 6.22 9.15
CA LEU A 342 -29.49 6.21 8.65
C LEU A 342 -30.10 4.83 8.87
N ILE A 343 -31.36 4.79 9.22
CA ILE A 343 -32.12 3.54 9.34
C ILE A 343 -32.68 3.19 7.96
N PRO A 344 -32.34 2.01 7.39
CA PRO A 344 -32.67 1.67 5.99
C PRO A 344 -34.17 1.69 5.66
N GLU A 345 -35.01 1.37 6.61
CA GLU A 345 -36.50 1.28 6.43
C GLU A 345 -37.15 2.64 6.17
N ALA A 346 -36.46 3.74 6.47
CA ALA A 346 -36.96 5.11 6.29
C ALA A 346 -36.64 5.73 4.92
N LEU A 347 -35.98 5.00 4.00
CA LEU A 347 -35.35 5.54 2.79
C LEU A 347 -36.20 5.55 1.52
N THR A 348 -37.52 5.26 1.60
CA THR A 348 -38.32 4.84 0.44
C THR A 348 -38.77 5.94 -0.53
N ALA A 349 -38.61 7.23 -0.25
CA ALA A 349 -39.18 8.28 -1.10
C ALA A 349 -38.23 9.42 -1.53
N ILE A 350 -37.01 9.51 -0.99
CA ILE A 350 -36.08 10.63 -1.25
C ILE A 350 -34.83 10.11 -1.95
N PRO A 351 -34.43 10.66 -3.11
CA PRO A 351 -33.14 10.30 -3.72
C PRO A 351 -32.00 10.89 -2.89
N LEU A 352 -31.47 10.09 -1.97
CA LEU A 352 -30.37 10.49 -1.10
C LEU A 352 -29.06 10.57 -1.91
N GLN A 353 -28.43 11.73 -1.90
CA GLN A 353 -27.15 12.00 -2.59
C GLN A 353 -26.15 12.59 -1.61
N HIS A 354 -24.86 12.34 -1.89
CA HIS A 354 -23.77 12.97 -1.16
C HIS A 354 -23.87 14.50 -1.25
N GLY A 355 -23.63 15.18 -0.14
CA GLY A 355 -23.57 16.63 -0.08
C GLY A 355 -24.92 17.31 0.20
N LEU A 356 -26.04 16.59 0.28
CA LEU A 356 -27.33 17.19 0.62
C LEU A 356 -27.27 17.80 2.02
N PRO A 357 -27.61 19.12 2.17
CA PRO A 357 -27.69 19.76 3.48
C PRO A 357 -28.97 19.38 4.18
N GLY A 358 -28.99 19.45 5.52
CA GLY A 358 -30.13 19.15 6.32
C GLY A 358 -30.05 19.66 7.74
N THR A 359 -31.17 19.53 8.43
CA THR A 359 -31.33 19.83 9.85
C THR A 359 -31.45 18.50 10.60
N VAL A 360 -30.64 18.32 11.64
CA VAL A 360 -30.70 17.15 12.52
C VAL A 360 -31.31 17.52 13.86
N GLU A 361 -32.26 16.71 14.33
CA GLU A 361 -32.88 16.78 15.63
C GLU A 361 -32.50 15.49 16.39
N VAL A 362 -31.69 15.59 17.45
CA VAL A 362 -31.31 14.46 18.31
C VAL A 362 -32.15 14.47 19.57
N GLU A 363 -32.78 13.35 19.91
CA GLU A 363 -33.49 13.18 21.16
C GLU A 363 -32.51 12.93 22.29
N VAL A 364 -32.27 13.95 23.14
CA VAL A 364 -31.25 13.88 24.17
C VAL A 364 -31.76 13.38 25.52
N GLU A 365 -33.05 13.65 25.83
CA GLU A 365 -33.62 13.29 27.14
C GLU A 365 -35.13 13.16 27.04
N ARG A 366 -35.71 12.28 27.86
CA ARG A 366 -37.18 12.21 28.10
C ARG A 366 -37.47 12.59 29.54
N VAL A 367 -38.08 13.74 29.73
CA VAL A 367 -38.38 14.27 31.07
C VAL A 367 -39.87 14.52 31.25
N SER A 368 -40.32 14.51 32.52
CA SER A 368 -41.70 14.89 32.81
C SER A 368 -41.90 16.41 32.70
N PRO A 369 -43.15 16.88 32.34
CA PRO A 369 -43.48 18.31 32.36
C PRO A 369 -43.16 18.98 33.71
N ALA A 370 -43.32 18.27 34.81
CA ALA A 370 -42.97 18.73 36.16
C ALA A 370 -41.49 19.09 36.30
N THR A 371 -40.61 18.21 35.78
CA THR A 371 -39.14 18.46 35.84
C THR A 371 -38.70 19.60 34.92
N LEU A 372 -39.38 19.80 33.78
CA LEU A 372 -39.12 20.96 32.91
C LEU A 372 -39.43 22.29 33.57
N VAL A 373 -40.58 22.38 34.25
CA VAL A 373 -40.97 23.58 35.01
C VAL A 373 -40.00 23.84 36.17
N LEU A 374 -39.64 22.80 36.93
CA LEU A 374 -38.66 22.89 38.03
C LEU A 374 -37.31 23.39 37.57
N ARG A 375 -36.78 22.87 36.44
CA ARG A 375 -35.51 23.33 35.82
C ARG A 375 -35.60 24.80 35.37
N GLY A 376 -36.72 25.20 34.75
CA GLY A 376 -36.94 26.57 34.31
C GLY A 376 -37.00 27.59 35.47
N VAL A 377 -37.63 27.22 36.58
CA VAL A 377 -37.64 28.03 37.82
C VAL A 377 -36.26 28.08 38.48
N GLY A 378 -35.55 26.95 38.56
CA GLY A 378 -34.20 26.86 39.14
C GLY A 378 -33.16 27.70 38.36
N GLN A 379 -33.25 27.73 37.02
CA GLN A 379 -32.38 28.58 36.21
C GLN A 379 -32.60 30.08 36.43
N ARG A 380 -33.84 30.50 36.59
CA ARG A 380 -34.17 31.93 36.88
C ARG A 380 -33.72 32.35 38.28
N LEU A 381 -33.80 31.46 39.26
CA LEU A 381 -33.34 31.74 40.63
C LEU A 381 -31.78 31.72 40.72
N GLY A 382 -31.11 30.89 39.96
CA GLY A 382 -29.65 30.82 39.90
C GLY A 382 -28.98 32.00 39.18
N VAL A 383 -29.65 32.64 38.25
CA VAL A 383 -29.16 33.87 37.58
C VAL A 383 -29.26 35.06 38.52
N SER A 384 -30.31 35.18 39.33
CA SER A 384 -30.45 36.30 40.26
C SER A 384 -29.42 36.27 41.42
N SER A 385 -28.90 35.08 41.77
CA SER A 385 -27.84 34.96 42.80
C SER A 385 -26.45 35.29 42.29
N ARG A 386 -26.19 35.14 40.99
CA ARG A 386 -24.90 35.54 40.38
C ARG A 386 -24.78 37.04 40.20
N ASP A 387 -25.85 37.74 39.86
CA ASP A 387 -25.84 39.20 39.72
C ASP A 387 -25.68 39.90 41.06
N ALA A 388 -26.15 39.30 42.15
CA ALA A 388 -25.98 39.83 43.50
C ALA A 388 -24.53 39.71 44.02
N VAL A 389 -23.81 38.64 43.64
CA VAL A 389 -22.38 38.45 44.02
C VAL A 389 -21.48 39.37 43.21
N THR A 390 -21.78 39.70 41.99
CA THR A 390 -20.98 40.56 41.11
C THR A 390 -21.15 42.04 41.48
N ALA A 391 -22.26 42.44 42.05
CA ALA A 391 -22.51 43.79 42.54
C ALA A 391 -21.72 44.10 43.83
N GLN A 392 -21.57 43.14 44.76
CA GLN A 392 -20.80 43.29 46.00
C GLN A 392 -19.25 43.36 45.80
N SER A 393 -18.74 42.83 44.67
CA SER A 393 -17.28 42.87 44.39
C SER A 393 -16.80 44.17 43.74
N ARG A 394 -17.72 45.13 43.44
CA ARG A 394 -17.38 46.44 42.82
C ARG A 394 -17.30 47.60 43.81
N GLU A 395 -17.67 47.40 45.08
CA GLU A 395 -17.67 48.51 46.11
C GLU A 395 -16.46 48.45 47.08
N GLY A 396 -15.46 47.66 46.83
CA GLY A 396 -14.34 47.52 47.77
C GLY A 396 -12.97 47.60 47.10
N ILE A 397 -12.57 48.77 46.55
CA ILE A 397 -11.16 49.13 46.40
C ILE A 397 -11.06 50.67 46.54
N PRO A 398 -10.30 51.18 47.54
CA PRO A 398 -9.97 52.58 47.67
C PRO A 398 -8.90 53.01 46.65
#